data_4ad021ea8ffaa1afbe6affb62940e9aa
#
_entry.id   4ad021ea8ffaa1afbe6affb62940e9aa
#
_cell.length_a   1.000
_cell.length_b   1.000
_cell.length_c   1.000
_cell.angle_alpha   90.00
_cell.angle_beta   90.00
_cell.angle_gamma   90.00
#
_symmetry.space_group_name_H-M   'P 1'
#
loop_
_entity.id
_entity.type
_entity.pdbx_description
1 polymer ?
#
loop_
_entity_poly.entity_id
_entity_poly.type
_entity_poly.pdbx_seq_one_letter_code
_entity_poly.pdbx_strand_id
1 'polypeptide(L)'
;MRKIIDFLIKNIHSLTFTFLLLLSITQIIDKNYYHSSKFNFFSNSLVNIINEEKQNLVEYFKLKEINENLINENNFLRNNYSKTNKIDSLINTDNYLFSSAKVISNSIKFSKNFITINKGASDNIEIDNGVISNNGVIGIINNTSEKFSTIISILNTDLIINAKVKRTNHFGSLSWDANDPGILNLYDIPKSADIKINDTI
;
A
#
# COMPACT_ATOMS: atom_id res chain seq x y z
N MET A 1 57.06 4.42 0.34
CA MET A 1 57.71 3.43 -0.54
C MET A 1 58.56 2.41 0.24
N ARG A 2 59.52 2.82 1.12
CA ARG A 2 60.36 1.87 1.89
C ARG A 2 59.55 0.79 2.66
N LYS A 3 58.51 1.15 3.38
CA LYS A 3 57.70 0.20 4.17
C LYS A 3 57.04 -0.91 3.34
N ILE A 4 56.66 -0.64 2.08
CA ILE A 4 56.07 -1.64 1.17
C ILE A 4 57.17 -2.61 0.71
N ILE A 5 58.35 -2.07 0.37
CA ILE A 5 59.51 -2.88 -0.05
C ILE A 5 59.99 -3.78 1.09
N ASP A 6 60.07 -3.26 2.29
CA ASP A 6 60.45 -4.05 3.49
C ASP A 6 59.43 -5.15 3.80
N PHE A 7 58.17 -4.89 3.61
CA PHE A 7 57.08 -5.89 3.77
C PHE A 7 57.20 -6.99 2.71
N LEU A 8 57.48 -6.63 1.45
CA LEU A 8 57.61 -7.60 0.36
C LEU A 8 58.85 -8.47 0.57
N ILE A 9 59.98 -7.90 0.96
CA ILE A 9 61.22 -8.66 1.22
C ILE A 9 61.04 -9.58 2.43
N LYS A 10 60.42 -9.11 3.50
CA LYS A 10 60.18 -9.91 4.71
C LYS A 10 59.28 -11.14 4.45
N ASN A 11 58.31 -11.02 3.54
CA ASN A 11 57.32 -12.06 3.28
C ASN A 11 57.51 -12.72 1.89
N ILE A 12 58.67 -12.62 1.29
CA ILE A 12 58.90 -13.07 -0.10
C ILE A 12 58.56 -14.53 -0.31
N HIS A 13 58.90 -15.42 0.62
CA HIS A 13 58.58 -16.86 0.51
C HIS A 13 57.07 -17.13 0.58
N SER A 14 56.34 -16.42 1.43
CA SER A 14 54.90 -16.54 1.53
C SER A 14 54.21 -16.00 0.29
N LEU A 15 54.68 -14.86 -0.24
CA LEU A 15 54.16 -14.26 -1.46
C LEU A 15 54.40 -15.12 -2.69
N THR A 16 55.60 -15.69 -2.84
CA THR A 16 55.91 -16.61 -3.94
C THR A 16 55.09 -17.88 -3.85
N PHE A 17 54.87 -18.44 -2.65
CA PHE A 17 54.04 -19.61 -2.45
C PHE A 17 52.59 -19.33 -2.85
N THR A 18 52.00 -18.22 -2.37
CA THR A 18 50.63 -17.85 -2.72
C THR A 18 50.48 -17.56 -4.22
N PHE A 19 51.44 -16.96 -4.86
CA PHE A 19 51.43 -16.72 -6.30
C PHE A 19 51.47 -18.06 -7.09
N LEU A 20 52.37 -18.99 -6.73
CA LEU A 20 52.45 -20.30 -7.37
C LEU A 20 51.20 -21.15 -7.11
N LEU A 21 50.60 -21.05 -5.94
CA LEU A 21 49.33 -21.70 -5.61
C LEU A 21 48.19 -21.20 -6.49
N LEU A 22 48.08 -19.91 -6.68
CA LEU A 22 47.07 -19.29 -7.58
C LEU A 22 47.26 -19.75 -9.02
N LEU A 23 48.51 -19.78 -9.53
CA LEU A 23 48.81 -20.29 -10.86
C LEU A 23 48.45 -21.79 -11.02
N SER A 24 48.69 -22.58 -10.00
CA SER A 24 48.34 -24.02 -10.00
C SER A 24 46.80 -24.20 -10.05
N ILE A 25 46.05 -23.41 -9.29
CA ILE A 25 44.58 -23.47 -9.30
C ILE A 25 44.02 -23.09 -10.68
N THR A 26 44.53 -22.04 -11.30
CA THR A 26 44.07 -21.65 -12.64
C THR A 26 44.35 -22.74 -13.68
N GLN A 27 45.51 -23.36 -13.65
CA GLN A 27 45.82 -24.47 -14.57
C GLN A 27 44.95 -25.73 -14.34
N ILE A 28 44.54 -26.01 -13.12
CA ILE A 28 43.65 -27.14 -12.80
C ILE A 28 42.23 -26.85 -13.37
N ILE A 29 41.75 -25.62 -13.24
CA ILE A 29 40.42 -25.24 -13.73
C ILE A 29 40.39 -25.28 -15.25
N ASP A 30 41.42 -24.76 -15.94
CA ASP A 30 41.45 -24.64 -17.40
C ASP A 30 41.63 -25.99 -18.10
N LYS A 31 42.41 -26.92 -17.51
CA LYS A 31 42.72 -28.21 -18.14
C LYS A 31 41.70 -29.30 -17.91
N ASN A 32 40.89 -29.23 -16.87
CA ASN A 32 39.90 -30.25 -16.53
C ASN A 32 38.49 -29.75 -16.76
N TYR A 33 37.80 -30.23 -17.78
CA TYR A 33 36.40 -29.90 -18.12
C TYR A 33 35.45 -30.05 -16.90
N TYR A 34 35.66 -31.07 -16.06
CA TYR A 34 34.88 -31.30 -14.86
C TYR A 34 35.05 -30.21 -13.81
N HIS A 35 36.26 -29.76 -13.55
CA HIS A 35 36.54 -28.68 -12.59
C HIS A 35 36.11 -27.33 -13.11
N SER A 36 36.31 -27.07 -14.39
CA SER A 36 35.83 -25.86 -15.05
C SER A 36 34.29 -25.78 -15.00
N SER A 37 33.57 -26.86 -15.29
CA SER A 37 32.12 -26.91 -15.21
C SER A 37 31.58 -26.63 -13.80
N LYS A 38 32.16 -27.26 -12.78
CA LYS A 38 31.78 -27.02 -11.37
C LYS A 38 32.11 -25.59 -10.91
N PHE A 39 33.26 -25.06 -11.31
CA PHE A 39 33.65 -23.70 -10.99
C PHE A 39 32.70 -22.71 -11.63
N ASN A 40 32.37 -22.91 -12.91
CA ASN A 40 31.40 -22.07 -13.61
C ASN A 40 30.00 -22.13 -12.97
N PHE A 41 29.55 -23.33 -12.58
CA PHE A 41 28.27 -23.50 -11.89
C PHE A 41 28.26 -22.75 -10.55
N PHE A 42 29.30 -22.90 -9.74
CA PHE A 42 29.42 -22.21 -8.46
C PHE A 42 29.52 -20.68 -8.64
N SER A 43 30.33 -20.22 -9.58
CA SER A 43 30.49 -18.81 -9.91
C SER A 43 29.16 -18.20 -10.38
N ASN A 44 28.45 -18.87 -11.29
CA ASN A 44 27.15 -18.42 -11.76
C ASN A 44 26.11 -18.39 -10.63
N SER A 45 26.14 -19.38 -9.72
CA SER A 45 25.24 -19.41 -8.56
C SER A 45 25.48 -18.21 -7.64
N LEU A 46 26.74 -17.87 -7.35
CA LEU A 46 27.07 -16.67 -6.55
C LEU A 46 26.65 -15.38 -7.24
N VAL A 47 26.89 -15.26 -8.54
CA VAL A 47 26.49 -14.08 -9.33
C VAL A 47 24.97 -13.94 -9.33
N ASN A 48 24.23 -15.05 -9.47
CA ASN A 48 22.78 -15.04 -9.45
C ASN A 48 22.23 -14.60 -8.09
N ILE A 49 22.79 -15.10 -6.97
CA ILE A 49 22.40 -14.67 -5.62
C ILE A 49 22.63 -13.17 -5.44
N ILE A 50 23.78 -12.66 -5.84
CA ILE A 50 24.08 -11.21 -5.74
C ILE A 50 23.13 -10.38 -6.62
N ASN A 51 22.83 -10.85 -7.83
CA ASN A 51 21.91 -10.17 -8.72
C ASN A 51 20.48 -10.18 -8.19
N GLU A 52 20.02 -11.28 -7.59
CA GLU A 52 18.71 -11.40 -6.95
C GLU A 52 18.56 -10.38 -5.80
N GLU A 53 19.55 -10.33 -4.89
CA GLU A 53 19.54 -9.34 -3.80
C GLU A 53 19.58 -7.90 -4.31
N LYS A 54 20.38 -7.63 -5.34
CA LYS A 54 20.38 -6.31 -5.99
C LYS A 54 19.04 -5.98 -6.60
N GLN A 55 18.40 -6.94 -7.27
CA GLN A 55 17.08 -6.77 -7.87
C GLN A 55 16.03 -6.45 -6.81
N ASN A 56 16.00 -7.21 -5.71
CA ASN A 56 15.11 -7.01 -4.59
C ASN A 56 15.24 -5.58 -4.00
N LEU A 57 16.47 -5.09 -3.85
CA LEU A 57 16.73 -3.73 -3.40
C LEU A 57 16.20 -2.69 -4.39
N VAL A 58 16.46 -2.86 -5.68
CA VAL A 58 15.96 -1.95 -6.72
C VAL A 58 14.44 -1.93 -6.75
N GLU A 59 13.79 -3.08 -6.66
CA GLU A 59 12.33 -3.19 -6.59
C GLU A 59 11.77 -2.52 -5.35
N TYR A 60 12.40 -2.71 -4.19
CA TYR A 60 12.00 -2.03 -2.96
C TYR A 60 12.00 -0.49 -3.10
N PHE A 61 13.05 0.08 -3.69
CA PHE A 61 13.11 1.52 -3.93
C PHE A 61 12.10 2.03 -4.96
N LYS A 62 11.70 1.17 -5.92
CA LYS A 62 10.66 1.49 -6.90
C LYS A 62 9.24 1.33 -6.37
N LEU A 63 9.04 0.64 -5.24
CA LEU A 63 7.69 0.41 -4.68
C LEU A 63 6.90 1.70 -4.46
N LYS A 64 7.57 2.76 -4.03
CA LYS A 64 6.91 4.07 -3.83
C LYS A 64 6.38 4.63 -5.14
N GLU A 65 7.19 4.62 -6.18
CA GLU A 65 6.84 5.11 -7.53
C GLU A 65 5.70 4.27 -8.13
N ILE A 66 5.80 2.93 -8.03
CA ILE A 66 4.76 2.02 -8.50
C ILE A 66 3.45 2.27 -7.75
N ASN A 67 3.51 2.48 -6.43
CA ASN A 67 2.34 2.76 -5.62
C ASN A 67 1.68 4.09 -6.03
N GLU A 68 2.47 5.15 -6.23
CA GLU A 68 1.96 6.44 -6.70
C GLU A 68 1.31 6.33 -8.10
N ASN A 69 1.90 5.56 -9.01
CA ASN A 69 1.33 5.31 -10.33
C ASN A 69 0.00 4.54 -10.24
N LEU A 70 -0.06 3.49 -9.42
CA LEU A 70 -1.30 2.73 -9.20
C LEU A 70 -2.41 3.58 -8.55
N ILE A 71 -2.05 4.47 -7.64
CA ILE A 71 -3.00 5.43 -7.04
C ILE A 71 -3.56 6.37 -8.12
N ASN A 72 -2.71 6.91 -8.97
CA ASN A 72 -3.12 7.81 -10.06
C ASN A 72 -4.01 7.10 -11.08
N GLU A 73 -3.66 5.87 -11.46
CA GLU A 73 -4.48 5.04 -12.35
C GLU A 73 -5.85 4.72 -11.71
N ASN A 74 -5.88 4.36 -10.43
CA ASN A 74 -7.13 4.09 -9.73
C ASN A 74 -8.04 5.33 -9.68
N ASN A 75 -7.48 6.50 -9.38
CA ASN A 75 -8.22 7.77 -9.39
C ASN A 75 -8.77 8.07 -10.80
N PHE A 76 -7.95 7.88 -11.84
CA PHE A 76 -8.37 8.09 -13.23
C PHE A 76 -9.52 7.15 -13.61
N LEU A 77 -9.40 5.86 -13.29
CA LEU A 77 -10.45 4.88 -13.58
C LEU A 77 -11.75 5.20 -12.84
N ARG A 78 -11.69 5.53 -11.54
CA ARG A 78 -12.86 5.89 -10.74
C ARG A 78 -13.55 7.16 -11.26
N ASN A 79 -12.78 8.19 -11.59
CA ASN A 79 -13.32 9.43 -12.13
C ASN A 79 -13.96 9.23 -13.52
N ASN A 80 -13.39 8.37 -14.37
CA ASN A 80 -13.97 8.07 -15.67
C ASN A 80 -15.21 7.16 -15.56
N TYR A 81 -15.19 6.17 -14.66
CA TYR A 81 -16.36 5.33 -14.42
C TYR A 81 -17.56 6.14 -13.92
N SER A 82 -17.33 7.11 -13.05
CA SER A 82 -18.35 8.05 -12.58
C SER A 82 -18.97 8.88 -13.73
N LYS A 83 -18.16 9.24 -14.75
CA LYS A 83 -18.64 9.97 -15.92
C LYS A 83 -19.41 9.11 -16.93
N THR A 84 -19.04 7.84 -17.07
CA THR A 84 -19.58 6.95 -18.12
C THR A 84 -20.98 6.43 -17.76
N ASN A 85 -21.28 6.25 -16.48
CA ASN A 85 -22.60 5.82 -16.01
C ASN A 85 -23.74 6.86 -16.24
N LYS A 86 -23.42 8.00 -16.86
CA LYS A 86 -24.41 8.99 -17.29
C LYS A 86 -25.30 8.56 -18.46
N ILE A 87 -24.94 7.52 -19.20
CA ILE A 87 -25.62 7.18 -20.47
C ILE A 87 -26.91 6.41 -20.22
N ASP A 88 -27.07 5.75 -19.08
CA ASP A 88 -28.22 4.86 -18.81
C ASP A 88 -29.26 5.37 -17.81
N SER A 89 -29.06 6.55 -17.21
CA SER A 89 -30.09 7.11 -16.31
C SER A 89 -30.39 8.56 -16.62
N LEU A 90 -31.62 8.82 -17.00
CA LEU A 90 -32.25 10.14 -17.09
C LEU A 90 -32.38 10.86 -15.72
N ILE A 91 -31.59 10.43 -14.72
CA ILE A 91 -31.54 10.98 -13.37
C ILE A 91 -30.19 11.66 -13.18
N ASN A 92 -30.20 12.92 -12.75
CA ASN A 92 -29.03 13.70 -12.35
C ASN A 92 -28.09 12.86 -11.44
N THR A 93 -27.10 12.18 -12.01
CA THR A 93 -26.02 11.61 -11.23
C THR A 93 -24.98 12.70 -11.06
N ASP A 94 -24.87 13.21 -9.84
CA ASP A 94 -23.83 14.13 -9.46
C ASP A 94 -22.46 13.56 -9.87
N ASN A 95 -21.65 14.42 -10.50
CA ASN A 95 -20.29 14.05 -10.89
C ASN A 95 -19.43 13.95 -9.62
N TYR A 96 -19.29 12.77 -9.07
CA TYR A 96 -18.33 12.56 -7.99
C TYR A 96 -16.90 12.63 -8.52
N LEU A 97 -16.09 13.45 -7.87
CA LEU A 97 -14.64 13.48 -8.08
C LEU A 97 -13.98 12.73 -6.93
N PHE A 98 -13.10 11.80 -7.26
CA PHE A 98 -12.36 11.02 -6.29
C PHE A 98 -10.93 11.57 -6.17
N SER A 99 -10.49 11.78 -4.93
CA SER A 99 -9.13 12.12 -4.57
C SER A 99 -8.59 11.07 -3.60
N SER A 100 -7.43 10.50 -3.88
CA SER A 100 -6.79 9.57 -2.95
C SER A 100 -6.06 10.30 -1.85
N ALA A 101 -6.10 9.75 -0.65
CA ALA A 101 -5.42 10.28 0.52
C ALA A 101 -4.73 9.16 1.31
N LYS A 102 -3.67 9.52 2.03
CA LYS A 102 -2.98 8.62 2.96
C LYS A 102 -3.40 8.94 4.39
N VAL A 103 -3.71 7.89 5.15
CA VAL A 103 -3.98 8.01 6.58
C VAL A 103 -2.67 8.30 7.32
N ILE A 104 -2.67 9.38 8.09
CA ILE A 104 -1.55 9.81 8.95
C ILE A 104 -1.75 9.30 10.39
N SER A 105 -2.99 9.36 10.88
CA SER A 105 -3.36 8.91 12.21
C SER A 105 -4.75 8.31 12.20
N ASN A 106 -4.97 7.28 13.02
CA ASN A 106 -6.26 6.64 13.19
C ASN A 106 -6.45 6.24 14.65
N SER A 107 -7.57 6.63 15.25
CA SER A 107 -8.00 6.15 16.56
C SER A 107 -9.13 5.13 16.40
N ILE A 108 -9.06 4.03 17.19
CA ILE A 108 -10.06 2.96 17.18
C ILE A 108 -10.46 2.49 18.58
N LYS A 109 -9.86 3.10 19.62
CA LYS A 109 -10.01 2.62 21.02
C LYS A 109 -11.01 3.42 21.84
N PHE A 110 -11.56 4.48 21.27
CA PHE A 110 -12.46 5.39 21.99
C PHE A 110 -13.89 5.26 21.45
N SER A 111 -14.85 5.79 22.19
CA SER A 111 -16.22 5.96 21.67
C SER A 111 -16.30 7.01 20.57
N LYS A 112 -15.39 7.97 20.57
CA LYS A 112 -15.26 9.04 19.55
C LYS A 112 -13.95 8.90 18.82
N ASN A 113 -13.97 8.22 17.69
CA ASN A 113 -12.78 7.95 16.88
C ASN A 113 -12.69 8.90 15.69
N PHE A 114 -11.45 9.33 15.43
CA PHE A 114 -11.11 10.22 14.32
C PHE A 114 -9.94 9.66 13.52
N ILE A 115 -9.92 10.02 12.24
CA ILE A 115 -8.85 9.67 11.30
C ILE A 115 -8.30 10.98 10.71
N THR A 116 -6.98 11.10 10.65
CA THR A 116 -6.32 12.23 9.98
C THR A 116 -5.72 11.77 8.67
N ILE A 117 -5.94 12.54 7.60
CA ILE A 117 -5.40 12.29 6.25
C ILE A 117 -4.49 13.43 5.81
N ASN A 118 -3.57 13.14 4.88
CA ASN A 118 -2.59 14.07 4.29
C ASN A 118 -3.16 14.87 3.10
N LYS A 119 -4.45 15.16 3.12
CA LYS A 119 -5.14 15.97 2.13
C LYS A 119 -5.97 17.02 2.84
N GLY A 120 -6.01 18.24 2.32
CA GLY A 120 -6.70 19.36 2.92
C GLY A 120 -7.36 20.28 1.90
N ALA A 121 -7.64 21.51 2.29
CA ALA A 121 -8.29 22.50 1.43
C ALA A 121 -7.51 22.78 0.14
N SER A 122 -6.17 22.73 0.17
CA SER A 122 -5.33 22.88 -1.03
C SER A 122 -5.53 21.75 -2.06
N ASP A 123 -6.09 20.62 -1.62
CA ASP A 123 -6.42 19.47 -2.46
C ASP A 123 -7.91 19.41 -2.82
N ASN A 124 -8.65 20.49 -2.62
CA ASN A 124 -10.11 20.58 -2.79
C ASN A 124 -10.90 19.63 -1.91
N ILE A 125 -10.42 19.37 -0.68
CA ILE A 125 -11.16 18.63 0.34
C ILE A 125 -11.97 19.62 1.17
N GLU A 126 -13.26 19.36 1.25
CA GLU A 126 -14.23 20.19 1.97
C GLU A 126 -14.83 19.41 3.13
N ILE A 127 -15.39 20.14 4.11
CA ILE A 127 -16.19 19.55 5.19
C ILE A 127 -17.40 18.85 4.55
N ASP A 128 -17.86 17.78 5.17
CA ASP A 128 -18.94 16.90 4.72
C ASP A 128 -18.62 16.01 3.50
N ASN A 129 -17.40 16.10 2.94
CA ASN A 129 -17.00 15.13 1.93
C ASN A 129 -16.95 13.70 2.53
N GLY A 130 -17.56 12.75 1.81
CA GLY A 130 -17.55 11.34 2.18
C GLY A 130 -16.19 10.70 1.95
N VAL A 131 -15.75 9.84 2.87
CA VAL A 131 -14.51 9.09 2.76
C VAL A 131 -14.80 7.60 2.65
N ILE A 132 -14.25 6.97 1.61
CA ILE A 132 -14.47 5.56 1.29
C ILE A 132 -13.15 4.81 1.13
N SER A 133 -13.22 3.50 1.32
CA SER A 133 -12.16 2.55 0.95
C SER A 133 -12.68 1.58 -0.12
N ASN A 134 -11.89 0.56 -0.43
CA ASN A 134 -12.32 -0.54 -1.29
C ASN A 134 -13.42 -1.40 -0.63
N ASN A 135 -13.51 -1.37 0.70
CA ASN A 135 -14.43 -2.20 1.48
C ASN A 135 -15.70 -1.47 1.91
N GLY A 136 -15.80 -0.15 1.68
CA GLY A 136 -16.97 0.63 2.04
C GLY A 136 -16.64 1.99 2.62
N VAL A 137 -17.63 2.59 3.31
CA VAL A 137 -17.54 3.89 3.93
C VAL A 137 -16.61 3.85 5.13
N ILE A 138 -15.72 4.85 5.24
CA ILE A 138 -14.82 5.06 6.38
C ILE A 138 -15.38 6.12 7.32
N GLY A 139 -15.98 7.18 6.78
CA GLY A 139 -16.49 8.30 7.55
C GLY A 139 -16.72 9.54 6.70
N ILE A 140 -16.79 10.70 7.35
CA ILE A 140 -17.07 12.01 6.75
C ILE A 140 -16.02 13.01 7.23
N ILE A 141 -15.60 13.93 6.37
CA ILE A 141 -14.69 15.02 6.73
C ILE A 141 -15.39 15.97 7.73
N ASN A 142 -14.82 16.08 8.93
CA ASN A 142 -15.33 16.95 9.98
C ASN A 142 -14.64 18.31 10.00
N ASN A 143 -13.34 18.32 9.71
CA ASN A 143 -12.55 19.55 9.71
C ASN A 143 -11.44 19.43 8.67
N THR A 144 -11.08 20.56 8.07
CA THR A 144 -10.00 20.64 7.11
C THR A 144 -9.08 21.81 7.40
N SER A 145 -7.79 21.59 7.25
CA SER A 145 -6.74 22.61 7.22
C SER A 145 -6.16 22.69 5.82
N GLU A 146 -5.15 23.52 5.61
CA GLU A 146 -4.54 23.68 4.28
C GLU A 146 -4.04 22.34 3.69
N LYS A 147 -3.39 21.48 4.51
CA LYS A 147 -2.70 20.24 4.06
C LYS A 147 -3.26 18.95 4.66
N PHE A 148 -4.10 19.05 5.66
CA PHE A 148 -4.61 17.89 6.40
C PHE A 148 -6.11 18.03 6.64
N SER A 149 -6.81 16.91 6.73
CA SER A 149 -8.20 16.87 7.14
C SER A 149 -8.43 15.81 8.21
N THR A 150 -9.43 16.08 9.05
CA THR A 150 -9.89 15.16 10.10
C THR A 150 -11.24 14.60 9.71
N ILE A 151 -11.36 13.28 9.76
CA ILE A 151 -12.54 12.49 9.44
C ILE A 151 -13.17 12.03 10.76
N ILE A 152 -14.47 12.19 10.91
CA ILE A 152 -15.22 11.41 11.90
C ILE A 152 -15.33 9.99 11.35
N SER A 153 -14.76 9.03 12.09
CA SER A 153 -14.79 7.61 11.71
C SER A 153 -16.21 7.06 11.77
N ILE A 154 -16.52 6.07 10.94
CA ILE A 154 -17.76 5.27 11.07
C ILE A 154 -17.82 4.58 12.46
N LEU A 155 -16.67 4.37 13.12
CA LEU A 155 -16.55 3.91 14.51
C LEU A 155 -16.54 5.07 15.49
N ASN A 156 -17.49 5.99 15.35
CA ASN A 156 -17.70 7.13 16.24
C ASN A 156 -19.19 7.23 16.58
N THR A 157 -19.50 7.30 17.86
CA THR A 157 -20.89 7.32 18.34
C THR A 157 -21.68 8.57 17.95
N ASP A 158 -20.98 9.66 17.61
CA ASP A 158 -21.62 10.91 17.16
C ASP A 158 -21.95 10.88 15.63
N LEU A 159 -21.41 9.90 14.88
CA LEU A 159 -21.67 9.83 13.46
C LEU A 159 -22.92 8.98 13.18
N ILE A 160 -23.85 9.59 12.48
CA ILE A 160 -25.06 8.93 11.96
C ILE A 160 -25.07 9.10 10.47
N ILE A 161 -25.17 8.00 9.73
CA ILE A 161 -25.20 7.99 8.26
C ILE A 161 -26.52 7.41 7.79
N ASN A 162 -27.18 8.10 6.86
CA ASN A 162 -28.35 7.54 6.20
C ASN A 162 -27.90 6.37 5.30
N ALA A 163 -28.46 5.21 5.55
CA ALA A 163 -28.22 4.00 4.78
C ALA A 163 -29.54 3.37 4.34
N LYS A 164 -29.49 2.57 3.28
CA LYS A 164 -30.68 1.87 2.79
C LYS A 164 -30.41 0.39 2.58
N VAL A 165 -31.41 -0.42 2.82
CA VAL A 165 -31.40 -1.84 2.49
C VAL A 165 -31.55 -1.98 0.98
N LYS A 166 -30.56 -2.58 0.33
CA LYS A 166 -30.49 -2.67 -1.14
C LYS A 166 -31.72 -3.38 -1.77
N ARG A 167 -32.21 -4.45 -1.12
CA ARG A 167 -33.33 -5.25 -1.63
C ARG A 167 -34.66 -4.56 -1.55
N THR A 168 -34.93 -3.87 -0.43
CA THR A 168 -36.25 -3.31 -0.13
C THR A 168 -36.32 -1.80 -0.31
N ASN A 169 -35.18 -1.13 -0.54
CA ASN A 169 -35.02 0.33 -0.62
C ASN A 169 -35.51 1.10 0.61
N HIS A 170 -35.72 0.45 1.76
CA HIS A 170 -36.04 1.15 3.00
C HIS A 170 -34.79 1.81 3.58
N PHE A 171 -34.95 3.04 4.03
CA PHE A 171 -33.89 3.81 4.67
C PHE A 171 -33.87 3.60 6.18
N GLY A 172 -32.72 3.79 6.78
CA GLY A 172 -32.50 3.78 8.20
C GLY A 172 -31.26 4.61 8.55
N SER A 173 -31.06 4.82 9.86
CA SER A 173 -29.94 5.54 10.46
C SER A 173 -28.88 4.56 10.89
N LEU A 174 -27.73 4.54 10.23
CA LEU A 174 -26.60 3.67 10.56
C LEU A 174 -25.69 4.37 11.56
N SER A 175 -25.41 3.74 12.71
CA SER A 175 -24.51 4.25 13.73
C SER A 175 -23.78 3.12 14.45
N TRP A 176 -22.69 3.47 15.12
CA TRP A 176 -21.91 2.57 15.97
C TRP A 176 -22.20 2.84 17.45
N ASP A 177 -22.32 1.79 18.25
CA ASP A 177 -22.67 1.85 19.68
C ASP A 177 -21.47 1.73 20.65
N ALA A 178 -20.25 1.77 20.12
CA ALA A 178 -18.99 1.62 20.84
C ALA A 178 -18.74 0.25 21.51
N ASN A 179 -19.51 -0.79 21.16
CA ASN A 179 -19.31 -2.13 21.73
C ASN A 179 -18.32 -2.96 20.89
N ASP A 180 -18.68 -3.28 19.65
CA ASP A 180 -17.88 -4.10 18.75
C ASP A 180 -17.54 -3.31 17.48
N PRO A 181 -16.25 -3.12 17.14
CA PRO A 181 -15.84 -2.43 15.92
C PRO A 181 -16.28 -3.13 14.63
N GLY A 182 -16.64 -4.40 14.68
CA GLY A 182 -17.13 -5.19 13.55
C GLY A 182 -18.63 -5.08 13.31
N ILE A 183 -19.37 -4.39 14.17
CA ILE A 183 -20.84 -4.33 14.13
C ILE A 183 -21.31 -2.88 14.12
N LEU A 184 -22.17 -2.57 13.15
CA LEU A 184 -22.91 -1.31 13.09
C LEU A 184 -24.41 -1.59 13.25
N ASN A 185 -25.10 -0.67 13.88
CA ASN A 185 -26.55 -0.79 14.09
C ASN A 185 -27.30 0.09 13.09
N LEU A 186 -28.34 -0.47 12.50
CA LEU A 186 -29.24 0.27 11.62
C LEU A 186 -30.56 0.49 12.36
N TYR A 187 -30.82 1.75 12.70
CA TYR A 187 -32.02 2.19 13.42
C TYR A 187 -33.05 2.82 12.46
N ASP A 188 -34.23 3.15 13.00
CA ASP A 188 -35.28 3.92 12.31
C ASP A 188 -35.79 3.28 11.02
N ILE A 189 -35.67 1.95 10.89
CA ILE A 189 -36.29 1.23 9.77
C ILE A 189 -37.79 1.14 10.01
N PRO A 190 -38.63 1.43 8.99
CA PRO A 190 -40.09 1.25 9.10
C PRO A 190 -40.46 -0.17 9.50
N LYS A 191 -41.40 -0.33 10.43
CA LYS A 191 -41.87 -1.66 10.88
C LYS A 191 -42.46 -2.51 9.76
N SER A 192 -42.87 -1.91 8.65
CA SER A 192 -43.41 -2.59 7.46
C SER A 192 -42.32 -3.13 6.54
N ALA A 193 -41.04 -2.80 6.81
CA ALA A 193 -39.94 -3.27 5.97
C ALA A 193 -39.67 -4.76 6.16
N ASP A 194 -39.72 -5.52 5.07
CA ASP A 194 -39.37 -6.95 5.05
C ASP A 194 -37.83 -7.07 5.06
N ILE A 195 -37.21 -7.10 6.26
CA ILE A 195 -35.78 -7.25 6.45
C ILE A 195 -35.43 -8.72 6.67
N LYS A 196 -34.39 -9.21 5.97
CA LYS A 196 -33.93 -10.60 6.06
C LYS A 196 -32.45 -10.67 6.41
N ILE A 197 -32.06 -11.78 7.00
CA ILE A 197 -30.64 -12.09 7.22
C ILE A 197 -29.93 -12.12 5.85
N ASN A 198 -28.74 -11.56 5.76
CA ASN A 198 -27.93 -11.36 4.54
C ASN A 198 -28.45 -10.26 3.59
N ASP A 199 -29.38 -9.42 3.98
CA ASP A 199 -29.66 -8.20 3.23
C ASP A 199 -28.41 -7.29 3.25
N THR A 200 -28.11 -6.68 2.11
CA THR A 200 -27.00 -5.70 1.97
C THR A 200 -27.52 -4.31 2.27
N ILE A 201 -26.75 -3.55 3.01
CA ILE A 201 -26.97 -2.14 3.30
C ILE A 201 -26.04 -1.30 2.43
#